data_ecc6e3834a95bde3046a7a4f418cbb4e
#
_entry.id   ecc6e3834a95bde3046a7a4f418cbb4e
#
_cell.length_a   1.000
_cell.length_b   1.000
_cell.length_c   1.000
_cell.angle_alpha   90.00
_cell.angle_beta   90.00
_cell.angle_gamma   90.00
#
_symmetry.space_group_name_H-M   'P 1'
#
loop_
_entity.id
_entity.type
_entity.pdbx_description
1 polymer ?
#
loop_
_entity_poly.entity_id
_entity_poly.type
_entity_poly.pdbx_seq_one_letter_code
_entity_poly.pdbx_strand_id
1 'polypeptide(L)'
;MAATKVMLQCTLWFAVLSSLAAGLAAQDDLRDRLVRTDGRVVTGRVLNPHHQTEWILLQGGKRVRVPRAEVKEAELVTASLREFCERRVRQKDTPKAQRFLVDWAKGKGLTALARLQAMWCCLDDDTDEAAHEFLGHKKSSKGWLWEHDGRSLPRAQLDIALAKSPMLLVGERFALRCDADLRTNVCALLDLEHLGVVWMNRFGEALQLQEVLRPMEIVAFRNSDAFPKWGFRPIPYFVPAPHGDIGRTFYAGATPVRPQKMFFVGTQALLYHTLIGEVNRGDDRDRVCAWLEVGFGMVMEFTMHGDAGFAAPGEMRAQDLQALQALGRGYRLTHLLHLPMYGGFYLTDDTATAINWSAATMFVAWLLEPDNSQKTKDRFLMFVREALGERKGDSSSAFDKAMGVKVEELDEPWRAWLAKKAGY
;
A
#
# COMPACT_ATOMS: atom_id res chain seq x y z
N MET A 1 19.89 9.78 -34.10
CA MET A 1 20.31 10.25 -32.77
C MET A 1 19.22 10.06 -31.67
N ALA A 2 17.95 10.00 -31.99
CA ALA A 2 16.88 9.74 -30.97
C ALA A 2 16.79 8.26 -30.54
N ALA A 3 17.03 7.30 -31.44
CA ALA A 3 16.96 5.86 -31.13
C ALA A 3 18.05 5.37 -30.15
N THR A 4 19.23 6.00 -30.16
CA THR A 4 20.35 5.62 -29.28
C THR A 4 20.13 6.05 -27.83
N LYS A 5 19.38 7.14 -27.59
CA LYS A 5 19.02 7.60 -26.23
C LYS A 5 17.98 6.69 -25.55
N VAL A 6 17.06 6.12 -26.32
CA VAL A 6 16.06 5.17 -25.79
C VAL A 6 16.71 3.85 -25.42
N MET A 7 17.68 3.36 -26.21
CA MET A 7 18.43 2.13 -25.89
C MET A 7 19.30 2.27 -24.63
N LEU A 8 19.91 3.44 -24.38
CA LEU A 8 20.71 3.64 -23.18
C LEU A 8 19.86 3.73 -21.89
N GLN A 9 18.64 4.21 -21.98
CA GLN A 9 17.69 4.17 -20.87
C GLN A 9 17.20 2.75 -20.58
N CYS A 10 16.97 1.90 -21.57
CA CYS A 10 16.60 0.52 -21.37
C CYS A 10 17.73 -0.34 -20.74
N THR A 11 18.99 -0.10 -21.05
CA THR A 11 20.12 -0.85 -20.49
C THR A 11 20.40 -0.51 -19.02
N LEU A 12 20.13 0.69 -18.58
CA LEU A 12 20.15 1.04 -17.14
C LEU A 12 19.05 0.31 -16.34
N TRP A 13 17.96 -0.05 -16.99
CA TRP A 13 16.85 -0.78 -16.35
C TRP A 13 17.16 -2.27 -16.13
N PHE A 14 18.01 -2.91 -16.97
CA PHE A 14 18.40 -4.32 -16.81
C PHE A 14 19.40 -4.55 -15.67
N ALA A 15 20.24 -3.58 -15.36
CA ALA A 15 21.15 -3.67 -14.21
C ALA A 15 20.42 -3.59 -12.85
N VAL A 16 19.20 -3.06 -12.83
CA VAL A 16 18.35 -2.93 -11.63
C VAL A 16 17.70 -4.27 -11.23
N LEU A 17 17.46 -5.17 -12.18
CA LEU A 17 16.86 -6.48 -11.87
C LEU A 17 17.81 -7.42 -11.10
N SER A 18 19.12 -7.25 -11.22
CA SER A 18 20.09 -8.06 -10.49
C SER A 18 20.26 -7.68 -9.01
N SER A 19 19.93 -6.45 -8.60
CA SER A 19 19.97 -6.03 -7.20
C SER A 19 18.74 -6.47 -6.38
N LEU A 20 17.62 -6.78 -7.04
CA LEU A 20 16.43 -7.35 -6.40
C LEU A 20 16.67 -8.77 -5.88
N ALA A 21 17.54 -9.55 -6.53
CA ALA A 21 17.87 -10.91 -6.12
C ALA A 21 18.59 -10.98 -4.76
N ALA A 22 19.41 -9.98 -4.43
CA ALA A 22 20.12 -9.91 -3.15
C ALA A 22 19.20 -9.46 -1.98
N GLY A 23 18.19 -8.64 -2.26
CA GLY A 23 17.18 -8.22 -1.26
C GLY A 23 16.16 -9.32 -0.95
N LEU A 24 15.91 -10.21 -1.89
CA LEU A 24 14.96 -11.33 -1.73
C LEU A 24 15.48 -12.45 -0.82
N ALA A 25 16.80 -12.61 -0.69
CA ALA A 25 17.41 -13.62 0.20
C ALA A 25 17.17 -13.33 1.71
N ALA A 26 16.87 -12.10 2.09
CA ALA A 26 16.60 -11.73 3.50
C ALA A 26 15.15 -12.04 3.95
N GLN A 27 14.26 -12.42 3.06
CA GLN A 27 12.84 -12.69 3.40
C GLN A 27 12.55 -14.12 3.88
N ASP A 28 13.50 -15.04 3.78
CA ASP A 28 13.31 -16.43 4.25
C ASP A 28 13.19 -16.56 5.78
N ASP A 29 13.46 -15.49 6.54
CA ASP A 29 13.44 -15.50 8.00
C ASP A 29 12.07 -15.19 8.62
N LEU A 30 11.12 -14.61 7.86
CA LEU A 30 9.76 -14.36 8.35
C LEU A 30 8.95 -15.65 8.36
N ARG A 31 8.85 -16.28 9.52
CA ARG A 31 8.15 -17.55 9.68
C ARG A 31 7.04 -17.43 10.72
N ASP A 32 5.82 -17.72 10.25
CA ASP A 32 4.73 -18.04 11.14
C ASP A 32 5.03 -19.38 11.83
N ARG A 33 4.66 -19.49 13.09
CA ARG A 33 4.82 -20.70 13.91
C ARG A 33 3.46 -21.19 14.34
N LEU A 34 3.12 -22.42 13.96
CA LEU A 34 1.88 -23.09 14.35
C LEU A 34 2.22 -24.29 15.23
N VAL A 35 1.65 -24.36 16.44
CA VAL A 35 1.71 -25.53 17.31
C VAL A 35 0.43 -26.31 17.14
N ARG A 36 0.51 -27.53 16.64
CA ARG A 36 -0.65 -28.41 16.45
C ARG A 36 -1.10 -29.03 17.78
N THR A 37 -2.32 -29.53 17.80
CA THR A 37 -2.89 -30.21 18.98
C THR A 37 -2.15 -31.48 19.35
N ASP A 38 -1.44 -32.11 18.41
CA ASP A 38 -0.55 -33.26 18.63
C ASP A 38 0.85 -32.88 19.14
N GLY A 39 1.10 -31.57 19.37
CA GLY A 39 2.39 -31.02 19.83
C GLY A 39 3.41 -30.76 18.73
N ARG A 40 3.16 -31.13 17.49
CA ARG A 40 4.08 -30.82 16.37
C ARG A 40 4.09 -29.33 16.09
N VAL A 41 5.26 -28.80 15.79
CA VAL A 41 5.46 -27.41 15.39
C VAL A 41 5.65 -27.37 13.88
N VAL A 42 4.86 -26.53 13.20
CA VAL A 42 4.95 -26.28 11.78
C VAL A 42 5.32 -24.81 11.59
N THR A 43 6.37 -24.55 10.80
CA THR A 43 6.83 -23.19 10.50
C THR A 43 6.77 -22.93 9.01
N GLY A 44 6.41 -21.72 8.61
CA GLY A 44 6.30 -21.30 7.22
C GLY A 44 5.62 -19.95 7.15
N ARG A 45 5.24 -19.47 5.98
CA ARG A 45 4.46 -18.25 5.84
C ARG A 45 2.99 -18.58 5.61
N VAL A 46 2.10 -18.12 6.48
CA VAL A 46 0.65 -18.26 6.32
C VAL A 46 0.18 -17.30 5.23
N LEU A 47 -0.36 -17.86 4.14
CA LEU A 47 -0.79 -17.08 2.97
C LEU A 47 -2.18 -16.49 3.13
N ASN A 48 -3.04 -17.10 3.95
CA ASN A 48 -4.44 -16.74 4.17
C ASN A 48 -4.75 -16.55 5.66
N PRO A 49 -4.13 -15.58 6.35
CA PRO A 49 -4.22 -15.45 7.82
C PRO A 49 -5.65 -15.23 8.31
N HIS A 50 -6.53 -14.73 7.46
CA HIS A 50 -7.93 -14.43 7.78
C HIS A 50 -8.92 -15.58 7.49
N HIS A 51 -8.47 -16.68 6.85
CA HIS A 51 -9.36 -17.80 6.53
C HIS A 51 -9.80 -18.53 7.80
N GLN A 52 -11.10 -18.83 7.93
CA GLN A 52 -11.68 -19.27 9.19
C GLN A 52 -11.45 -20.75 9.50
N THR A 53 -11.32 -21.61 8.49
CA THR A 53 -11.30 -23.07 8.66
C THR A 53 -9.94 -23.71 8.48
N GLU A 54 -9.10 -23.17 7.60
CA GLU A 54 -7.78 -23.71 7.30
C GLU A 54 -6.77 -22.61 7.00
N TRP A 55 -5.52 -22.87 7.31
CA TRP A 55 -4.40 -22.07 6.86
C TRP A 55 -3.63 -22.76 5.74
N ILE A 56 -3.15 -21.97 4.81
CA ILE A 56 -2.23 -22.41 3.75
C ILE A 56 -0.85 -21.84 4.11
N LEU A 57 0.08 -22.73 4.48
CA LEU A 57 1.47 -22.36 4.75
C LEU A 57 2.33 -22.56 3.53
N LEU A 58 3.19 -21.60 3.24
CA LEU A 58 4.28 -21.74 2.28
C LEU A 58 5.53 -22.23 3.03
N GLN A 59 6.00 -23.43 2.70
CA GLN A 59 7.20 -24.05 3.27
C GLN A 59 8.13 -24.51 2.13
N GLY A 60 9.32 -23.92 2.00
CA GLY A 60 10.27 -24.33 0.95
C GLY A 60 9.66 -24.34 -0.45
N GLY A 61 8.82 -23.38 -0.77
CA GLY A 61 8.10 -23.27 -2.04
C GLY A 61 6.87 -24.17 -2.19
N LYS A 62 6.55 -25.03 -1.21
CA LYS A 62 5.37 -25.89 -1.23
C LYS A 62 4.24 -25.31 -0.37
N ARG A 63 2.99 -25.43 -0.85
CA ARG A 63 1.79 -25.04 -0.11
C ARG A 63 1.30 -26.23 0.72
N VAL A 64 1.26 -26.06 2.04
CA VAL A 64 0.78 -27.05 3.02
C VAL A 64 -0.51 -26.54 3.64
N ARG A 65 -1.59 -27.33 3.59
CA ARG A 65 -2.85 -27.00 4.25
C ARG A 65 -2.84 -27.49 5.69
N VAL A 66 -3.24 -26.63 6.62
CA VAL A 66 -3.34 -26.94 8.05
C VAL A 66 -4.74 -26.53 8.54
N PRO A 67 -5.60 -27.48 8.90
CA PRO A 67 -6.90 -27.16 9.48
C PRO A 67 -6.73 -26.36 10.77
N ARG A 68 -7.46 -25.26 10.92
CA ARG A 68 -7.34 -24.42 12.14
C ARG A 68 -7.74 -25.17 13.41
N ALA A 69 -8.68 -26.12 13.29
CA ALA A 69 -9.08 -26.99 14.42
C ALA A 69 -7.93 -27.87 14.94
N GLU A 70 -6.89 -28.10 14.14
CA GLU A 70 -5.72 -28.87 14.54
C GLU A 70 -4.58 -27.99 15.12
N VAL A 71 -4.79 -26.68 15.23
CA VAL A 71 -3.81 -25.73 15.74
C VAL A 71 -4.21 -25.28 17.14
N LYS A 72 -3.33 -25.54 18.10
CA LYS A 72 -3.48 -25.15 19.51
C LYS A 72 -3.02 -23.71 19.74
N GLU A 73 -1.94 -23.30 19.06
CA GLU A 73 -1.30 -21.99 19.22
C GLU A 73 -0.72 -21.53 17.89
N ALA A 74 -0.87 -20.24 17.60
CA ALA A 74 -0.34 -19.62 16.38
C ALA A 74 0.37 -18.29 16.69
N GLU A 75 1.61 -18.19 16.26
CA GLU A 75 2.37 -16.95 16.25
C GLU A 75 2.46 -16.49 14.79
N LEU A 76 1.65 -15.50 14.43
CA LEU A 76 1.57 -15.00 13.06
C LEU A 76 2.37 -13.71 12.90
N VAL A 77 3.14 -13.62 11.82
CA VAL A 77 3.88 -12.41 11.42
C VAL A 77 2.93 -11.22 11.28
N THR A 78 1.75 -11.42 10.72
CA THR A 78 0.70 -10.39 10.63
C THR A 78 0.34 -9.77 11.97
N ALA A 79 0.27 -10.57 13.04
CA ALA A 79 -0.01 -10.07 14.39
C ALA A 79 1.16 -9.23 14.93
N SER A 80 2.39 -9.67 14.68
CA SER A 80 3.60 -8.92 15.05
C SER A 80 3.72 -7.59 14.27
N LEU A 81 3.40 -7.58 12.98
CA LEU A 81 3.37 -6.35 12.16
C LEU A 81 2.35 -5.35 12.72
N ARG A 82 1.16 -5.82 13.06
CA ARG A 82 0.13 -4.99 13.69
C ARG A 82 0.63 -4.40 15.00
N GLU A 83 1.16 -5.24 15.89
CA GLU A 83 1.66 -4.79 17.19
C GLU A 83 2.82 -3.78 17.04
N PHE A 84 3.72 -3.96 16.07
CA PHE A 84 4.78 -2.98 15.77
C PHE A 84 4.19 -1.61 15.42
N CYS A 85 3.24 -1.56 14.48
CA CYS A 85 2.62 -0.31 14.06
C CYS A 85 1.84 0.36 15.19
N GLU A 86 1.10 -0.41 16.01
CA GLU A 86 0.38 0.11 17.17
C GLU A 86 1.35 0.69 18.22
N ARG A 87 2.46 -0.01 18.49
CA ARG A 87 3.51 0.48 19.40
C ARG A 87 4.12 1.77 18.88
N ARG A 88 4.48 1.81 17.57
CA ARG A 88 5.06 3.00 16.94
C ARG A 88 4.15 4.23 17.05
N VAL A 89 2.85 4.07 16.86
CA VAL A 89 1.87 5.18 16.97
C VAL A 89 1.67 5.65 18.42
N ARG A 90 1.63 4.72 19.38
CA ARG A 90 1.35 5.05 20.80
C ARG A 90 2.59 5.50 21.56
N GLN A 91 3.76 5.20 21.05
CA GLN A 91 5.02 5.42 21.78
C GLN A 91 5.40 6.90 21.73
N LYS A 92 5.96 7.39 22.85
CA LYS A 92 6.56 8.74 22.89
C LYS A 92 7.76 8.78 21.95
N ASP A 93 7.90 9.89 21.23
CA ASP A 93 9.06 10.11 20.38
C ASP A 93 10.29 10.48 21.20
N THR A 94 10.89 9.49 21.85
CA THR A 94 12.12 9.60 22.63
C THR A 94 13.14 8.57 22.13
N PRO A 95 14.44 8.88 22.15
CA PRO A 95 15.49 7.95 21.69
C PRO A 95 15.39 6.57 22.37
N LYS A 96 15.15 6.53 23.68
CA LYS A 96 14.98 5.28 24.42
C LYS A 96 13.80 4.45 23.91
N ALA A 97 12.69 5.12 23.62
CA ALA A 97 11.49 4.45 23.15
C ALA A 97 11.70 3.94 21.73
N GLN A 98 12.31 4.73 20.85
CA GLN A 98 12.63 4.32 19.48
C GLN A 98 13.60 3.11 19.46
N ARG A 99 14.61 3.12 20.34
CA ARG A 99 15.52 1.98 20.49
C ARG A 99 14.81 0.71 20.96
N PHE A 100 13.93 0.82 21.95
CA PHE A 100 13.12 -0.31 22.41
C PHE A 100 12.34 -0.96 21.26
N LEU A 101 11.83 -0.15 20.32
CA LEU A 101 11.09 -0.65 19.17
C LEU A 101 11.98 -1.44 18.19
N VAL A 102 13.25 -1.02 18.02
CA VAL A 102 14.26 -1.79 17.26
C VAL A 102 14.43 -3.17 17.86
N ASP A 103 14.71 -3.24 19.18
CA ASP A 103 14.99 -4.50 19.87
C ASP A 103 13.75 -5.41 19.88
N TRP A 104 12.59 -4.83 20.07
CA TRP A 104 11.32 -5.56 20.00
C TRP A 104 11.08 -6.17 18.62
N ALA A 105 11.27 -5.40 17.55
CA ALA A 105 11.10 -5.87 16.17
C ALA A 105 12.08 -6.99 15.83
N LYS A 106 13.36 -6.85 16.25
CA LYS A 106 14.38 -7.93 16.16
C LYS A 106 13.91 -9.21 16.87
N GLY A 107 13.41 -9.09 18.10
CA GLY A 107 12.92 -10.22 18.88
C GLY A 107 11.71 -10.92 18.27
N LYS A 108 10.97 -10.23 17.39
CA LYS A 108 9.84 -10.77 16.62
C LYS A 108 10.22 -11.25 15.21
N GLY A 109 11.49 -11.18 14.82
CA GLY A 109 11.95 -11.55 13.48
C GLY A 109 11.57 -10.55 12.38
N LEU A 110 11.06 -9.35 12.73
CA LEU A 110 10.73 -8.28 11.79
C LEU A 110 11.98 -7.51 11.39
N THR A 111 12.90 -8.19 10.70
CA THR A 111 14.25 -7.69 10.44
C THR A 111 14.25 -6.41 9.60
N ALA A 112 13.39 -6.33 8.58
CA ALA A 112 13.31 -5.15 7.71
C ALA A 112 12.80 -3.94 8.49
N LEU A 113 11.73 -4.09 9.30
CA LEU A 113 11.23 -3.01 10.15
C LEU A 113 12.22 -2.61 11.24
N ALA A 114 12.93 -3.57 11.85
CA ALA A 114 14.00 -3.27 12.81
C ALA A 114 15.10 -2.40 12.17
N ARG A 115 15.50 -2.71 10.92
CA ARG A 115 16.49 -1.91 10.19
C ARG A 115 15.96 -0.51 9.86
N LEU A 116 14.72 -0.36 9.39
CA LEU A 116 14.11 0.94 9.15
C LEU A 116 14.02 1.79 10.43
N GLN A 117 13.62 1.16 11.53
CA GLN A 117 13.54 1.83 12.83
C GLN A 117 14.93 2.22 13.37
N ALA A 118 15.96 1.39 13.14
CA ALA A 118 17.34 1.73 13.47
C ALA A 118 17.88 2.89 12.60
N MET A 119 17.53 2.92 11.28
CA MET A 119 17.85 4.09 10.44
C MET A 119 17.18 5.35 11.01
N TRP A 120 15.94 5.26 11.45
CA TRP A 120 15.27 6.39 12.11
C TRP A 120 16.03 6.84 13.36
N CYS A 121 16.47 5.92 14.23
CA CYS A 121 17.29 6.25 15.41
C CYS A 121 18.57 7.00 15.02
N CYS A 122 19.33 6.50 14.03
CA CYS A 122 20.55 7.15 13.56
C CYS A 122 20.30 8.52 12.91
N LEU A 123 19.13 8.73 12.31
CA LEU A 123 18.75 10.02 11.70
C LEU A 123 18.30 11.04 12.74
N ASP A 124 17.84 10.58 13.90
CA ASP A 124 17.45 11.42 15.02
C ASP A 124 18.62 11.71 15.96
N ASP A 125 19.47 10.71 16.21
CA ASP A 125 20.68 10.78 17.01
C ASP A 125 21.83 10.06 16.29
N ASP A 126 22.69 10.83 15.61
CA ASP A 126 23.86 10.29 14.88
C ASP A 126 24.94 9.69 15.83
N THR A 127 24.78 9.83 17.14
CA THR A 127 25.66 9.22 18.14
C THR A 127 25.17 7.85 18.62
N ASP A 128 24.03 7.38 18.14
CA ASP A 128 23.45 6.07 18.51
C ASP A 128 24.30 4.91 17.98
N GLU A 129 25.36 4.55 18.73
CA GLU A 129 26.35 3.54 18.36
C GLU A 129 25.72 2.17 18.07
N ALA A 130 24.78 1.71 18.91
CA ALA A 130 24.19 0.39 18.72
C ALA A 130 23.23 0.33 17.53
N ALA A 131 22.54 1.43 17.15
CA ALA A 131 21.77 1.49 15.91
C ALA A 131 22.69 1.44 14.69
N HIS A 132 23.79 2.20 14.70
CA HIS A 132 24.79 2.18 13.65
C HIS A 132 25.44 0.79 13.48
N GLU A 133 25.84 0.14 14.58
CA GLU A 133 26.40 -1.22 14.57
C GLU A 133 25.40 -2.24 14.00
N PHE A 134 24.13 -2.16 14.41
CA PHE A 134 23.08 -3.05 13.89
C PHE A 134 22.88 -2.88 12.39
N LEU A 135 23.02 -1.65 11.87
CA LEU A 135 22.95 -1.36 10.43
C LEU A 135 24.21 -1.78 9.68
N GLY A 136 25.31 -2.08 10.38
CA GLY A 136 26.61 -2.41 9.79
C GLY A 136 27.40 -1.19 9.32
N HIS A 137 27.09 0.00 9.85
CA HIS A 137 27.81 1.23 9.55
C HIS A 137 29.23 1.18 10.10
N LYS A 138 30.17 1.79 9.38
CA LYS A 138 31.57 1.87 9.78
C LYS A 138 31.85 3.22 10.44
N LYS A 139 32.55 3.23 11.58
CA LYS A 139 32.99 4.44 12.27
C LYS A 139 34.28 4.96 11.64
N SER A 140 34.33 6.24 11.35
CA SER A 140 35.53 6.95 10.86
C SER A 140 35.87 8.12 11.76
N SER A 141 36.99 8.78 11.51
CA SER A 141 37.33 10.02 12.23
C SER A 141 36.35 11.20 11.97
N LYS A 142 35.50 11.07 10.96
CA LYS A 142 34.49 12.08 10.58
C LYS A 142 33.06 11.64 10.95
N GLY A 143 32.86 10.64 11.78
CA GLY A 143 31.58 10.08 12.15
C GLY A 143 31.26 8.77 11.45
N TRP A 144 29.99 8.37 11.46
CA TRP A 144 29.52 7.14 10.89
C TRP A 144 29.38 7.21 9.38
N LEU A 145 29.74 6.13 8.67
CA LEU A 145 29.68 6.01 7.23
C LEU A 145 28.50 5.11 6.83
N TRP A 146 27.71 5.59 5.88
CA TRP A 146 26.57 4.92 5.29
C TRP A 146 26.97 4.27 3.97
N GLU A 147 26.59 3.02 3.75
CA GLU A 147 26.85 2.32 2.50
C GLU A 147 25.81 2.71 1.44
N HIS A 148 26.28 3.17 0.27
CA HIS A 148 25.43 3.48 -0.87
C HIS A 148 26.21 3.27 -2.17
N ASP A 149 25.66 2.45 -3.10
CA ASP A 149 26.29 2.08 -4.38
C ASP A 149 27.75 1.61 -4.21
N GLY A 150 28.00 0.76 -3.21
CA GLY A 150 29.34 0.22 -2.93
C GLY A 150 30.34 1.25 -2.38
N ARG A 151 29.87 2.42 -1.98
CA ARG A 151 30.70 3.48 -1.37
C ARG A 151 30.26 3.76 0.06
N SER A 152 31.21 3.98 0.94
CA SER A 152 30.96 4.42 2.32
C SER A 152 30.98 5.94 2.37
N LEU A 153 29.85 6.57 2.65
CA LEU A 153 29.64 8.03 2.59
C LEU A 153 29.30 8.59 3.98
N PRO A 154 29.88 9.74 4.38
CA PRO A 154 29.37 10.49 5.51
C PRO A 154 27.89 10.91 5.28
N ARG A 155 27.13 11.05 6.37
CA ARG A 155 25.70 11.40 6.31
C ARG A 155 25.40 12.61 5.42
N ALA A 156 26.20 13.68 5.52
CA ALA A 156 26.01 14.89 4.73
C ALA A 156 26.20 14.68 3.20
N GLN A 157 26.89 13.64 2.78
CA GLN A 157 27.06 13.30 1.35
C GLN A 157 26.03 12.31 0.84
N LEU A 158 25.36 11.59 1.74
CA LEU A 158 24.41 10.56 1.38
C LEU A 158 23.21 11.17 0.62
N ASP A 159 22.58 12.24 1.13
CA ASP A 159 21.42 12.85 0.48
C ASP A 159 21.76 13.42 -0.92
N ILE A 160 22.99 13.91 -1.10
CA ILE A 160 23.49 14.33 -2.42
C ILE A 160 23.66 13.14 -3.37
N ALA A 161 24.10 12.01 -2.83
CA ALA A 161 24.23 10.77 -3.61
C ALA A 161 22.87 10.19 -3.98
N LEU A 162 21.91 10.18 -3.04
CA LEU A 162 20.54 9.71 -3.25
C LEU A 162 19.84 10.48 -4.39
N ALA A 163 20.07 11.78 -4.49
CA ALA A 163 19.51 12.61 -5.56
C ALA A 163 19.99 12.19 -6.97
N LYS A 164 21.11 11.48 -7.07
CA LYS A 164 21.69 10.99 -8.33
C LYS A 164 21.43 9.51 -8.58
N SER A 165 21.41 8.73 -7.51
CA SER A 165 21.18 7.30 -7.51
C SER A 165 20.21 6.95 -6.37
N PRO A 166 18.93 6.73 -6.67
CA PRO A 166 17.92 6.44 -5.65
C PRO A 166 18.21 5.15 -4.89
N MET A 167 18.13 5.21 -3.56
CA MET A 167 18.26 4.02 -2.69
C MET A 167 16.95 3.24 -2.68
N LEU A 168 17.05 1.91 -2.67
CA LEU A 168 15.93 1.03 -2.37
C LEU A 168 15.91 0.73 -0.88
N LEU A 169 14.90 1.21 -0.18
CA LEU A 169 14.56 0.79 1.18
C LEU A 169 13.58 -0.36 1.13
N VAL A 170 13.79 -1.38 1.94
CA VAL A 170 12.95 -2.59 1.96
C VAL A 170 12.30 -2.74 3.31
N GLY A 171 10.96 -2.82 3.33
CA GLY A 171 10.14 -3.19 4.47
C GLY A 171 9.67 -4.64 4.38
N GLU A 172 8.63 -4.98 5.13
CA GLU A 172 8.06 -6.34 5.14
C GLU A 172 7.04 -6.55 4.00
N ARG A 173 6.23 -5.53 3.70
CA ARG A 173 5.21 -5.55 2.65
C ARG A 173 5.49 -4.59 1.50
N PHE A 174 6.26 -3.55 1.75
CA PHE A 174 6.60 -2.55 0.76
C PHE A 174 8.11 -2.38 0.61
N ALA A 175 8.51 -1.96 -0.56
CA ALA A 175 9.85 -1.44 -0.84
C ALA A 175 9.69 -0.04 -1.45
N LEU A 176 10.51 0.90 -1.01
CA LEU A 176 10.48 2.29 -1.50
C LEU A 176 11.79 2.64 -2.17
N ARG A 177 11.73 3.01 -3.45
CA ARG A 177 12.84 3.59 -4.18
C ARG A 177 12.62 5.09 -4.30
N CYS A 178 13.54 5.89 -3.80
CA CYS A 178 13.38 7.34 -3.80
C CYS A 178 14.70 8.08 -3.91
N ASP A 179 14.67 9.23 -4.57
CA ASP A 179 15.76 10.19 -4.74
C ASP A 179 15.64 11.42 -3.82
N ALA A 180 14.70 11.40 -2.85
CA ALA A 180 14.60 12.40 -1.78
C ALA A 180 15.59 12.11 -0.63
N ASP A 181 15.58 12.94 0.42
CA ASP A 181 16.40 12.71 1.61
C ASP A 181 16.03 11.43 2.35
N LEU A 182 17.01 10.83 3.06
CA LEU A 182 16.83 9.54 3.69
C LEU A 182 15.77 9.56 4.80
N ARG A 183 15.68 10.65 5.59
CA ARG A 183 14.69 10.75 6.70
C ARG A 183 13.27 10.66 6.14
N THR A 184 12.98 11.44 5.12
CA THR A 184 11.68 11.46 4.44
C THR A 184 11.33 10.08 3.87
N ASN A 185 12.32 9.38 3.28
CA ASN A 185 12.12 8.06 2.69
C ASN A 185 11.85 6.98 3.74
N VAL A 186 12.56 6.99 4.87
CA VAL A 186 12.34 6.06 5.98
C VAL A 186 10.94 6.27 6.57
N CYS A 187 10.53 7.52 6.81
CA CYS A 187 9.17 7.83 7.25
C CYS A 187 8.10 7.31 6.30
N ALA A 188 8.26 7.61 5.01
CA ALA A 188 7.29 7.20 3.99
C ALA A 188 7.13 5.67 3.93
N LEU A 189 8.23 4.91 4.02
CA LEU A 189 8.15 3.46 4.02
C LEU A 189 7.50 2.90 5.29
N LEU A 190 7.82 3.45 6.46
CA LEU A 190 7.16 3.06 7.72
C LEU A 190 5.65 3.37 7.70
N ASP A 191 5.24 4.45 7.05
CA ASP A 191 3.83 4.79 6.86
C ASP A 191 3.13 3.84 5.84
N LEU A 192 3.83 3.39 4.79
CA LEU A 192 3.33 2.36 3.88
C LEU A 192 3.15 1.01 4.58
N GLU A 193 4.09 0.60 5.45
CA GLU A 193 3.92 -0.60 6.26
C GLU A 193 2.69 -0.51 7.16
N HIS A 194 2.45 0.67 7.75
CA HIS A 194 1.25 0.94 8.54
C HIS A 194 -0.03 0.86 7.69
N LEU A 195 -0.03 1.41 6.47
CA LEU A 195 -1.12 1.25 5.52
C LEU A 195 -1.45 -0.23 5.30
N GLY A 196 -0.43 -1.07 5.09
CA GLY A 196 -0.62 -2.52 4.93
C GLY A 196 -1.30 -3.17 6.13
N VAL A 197 -0.94 -2.75 7.35
CA VAL A 197 -1.59 -3.24 8.58
C VAL A 197 -3.04 -2.78 8.66
N VAL A 198 -3.33 -1.51 8.39
CA VAL A 198 -4.70 -0.97 8.41
C VAL A 198 -5.58 -1.66 7.37
N TRP A 199 -5.05 -1.88 6.16
CA TRP A 199 -5.72 -2.60 5.10
C TRP A 199 -6.11 -4.02 5.52
N MET A 200 -5.15 -4.80 6.01
CA MET A 200 -5.37 -6.17 6.44
C MET A 200 -6.32 -6.28 7.63
N ASN A 201 -6.22 -5.37 8.60
CA ASN A 201 -7.11 -5.36 9.76
C ASN A 201 -8.55 -5.00 9.38
N ARG A 202 -8.73 -4.06 8.45
CA ARG A 202 -10.05 -3.55 8.07
C ARG A 202 -10.79 -4.48 7.13
N PHE A 203 -10.10 -5.08 6.18
CA PHE A 203 -10.70 -5.81 5.07
C PHE A 203 -10.29 -7.28 5.00
N GLY A 204 -9.29 -7.71 5.78
CA GLY A 204 -8.69 -9.02 5.68
C GLY A 204 -9.69 -10.17 5.78
N GLU A 205 -10.56 -10.15 6.78
CA GLU A 205 -11.56 -11.20 6.98
C GLU A 205 -12.68 -11.12 5.92
N ALA A 206 -13.26 -9.95 5.70
CA ALA A 206 -14.39 -9.76 4.80
C ALA A 206 -14.04 -10.05 3.33
N LEU A 207 -12.85 -9.63 2.89
CA LEU A 207 -12.36 -9.87 1.53
C LEU A 207 -11.54 -11.17 1.41
N GLN A 208 -11.29 -11.90 2.52
CA GLN A 208 -10.43 -13.09 2.54
C GLN A 208 -9.04 -12.82 1.94
N LEU A 209 -8.43 -11.69 2.34
CA LEU A 209 -7.17 -11.23 1.78
C LEU A 209 -6.04 -12.24 2.01
N GLN A 210 -5.18 -12.36 1.02
CA GLN A 210 -3.96 -13.14 1.12
C GLN A 210 -2.80 -12.28 1.62
N GLU A 211 -1.79 -12.90 2.24
CA GLU A 211 -0.59 -12.18 2.64
C GLU A 211 0.30 -11.88 1.43
N VAL A 212 0.97 -10.75 1.47
CA VAL A 212 1.92 -10.33 0.43
C VAL A 212 3.16 -11.23 0.47
N LEU A 213 3.52 -11.83 -0.65
CA LEU A 213 4.64 -12.78 -0.74
C LEU A 213 6.01 -12.12 -0.90
N ARG A 214 6.03 -10.91 -1.42
CA ARG A 214 7.25 -10.11 -1.63
C ARG A 214 6.92 -8.63 -1.46
N PRO A 215 7.87 -7.79 -1.04
CA PRO A 215 7.62 -6.35 -0.95
C PRO A 215 7.17 -5.77 -2.28
N MET A 216 6.11 -4.97 -2.22
CA MET A 216 5.57 -4.23 -3.36
C MET A 216 6.40 -2.96 -3.56
N GLU A 217 6.96 -2.78 -4.75
CA GLU A 217 7.83 -1.64 -5.03
C GLU A 217 7.01 -0.38 -5.32
N ILE A 218 7.32 0.68 -4.58
CA ILE A 218 6.84 2.05 -4.83
C ILE A 218 8.04 2.91 -5.21
N VAL A 219 7.94 3.63 -6.32
CA VAL A 219 8.95 4.62 -6.74
C VAL A 219 8.40 6.00 -6.45
N ALA A 220 9.05 6.74 -5.56
CA ALA A 220 8.71 8.11 -5.21
C ALA A 220 9.75 9.08 -5.78
N PHE A 221 9.35 9.92 -6.71
CA PHE A 221 10.22 10.94 -7.32
C PHE A 221 10.28 12.18 -6.42
N ARG A 222 11.44 12.79 -6.29
CA ARG A 222 11.68 13.98 -5.44
C ARG A 222 10.78 15.18 -5.77
N ASN A 223 10.24 15.25 -6.99
CA ASN A 223 9.31 16.31 -7.41
C ASN A 223 8.48 15.85 -8.63
N SER A 224 7.48 16.66 -8.98
CA SER A 224 6.62 16.42 -10.13
C SER A 224 7.32 16.52 -11.49
N ASP A 225 8.45 17.23 -11.58
CA ASP A 225 9.17 17.42 -12.84
C ASP A 225 9.95 16.16 -13.23
N ALA A 226 10.46 15.44 -12.23
CA ALA A 226 11.13 14.15 -12.42
C ALA A 226 10.13 13.00 -12.67
N PHE A 227 8.84 13.19 -12.36
CA PHE A 227 7.81 12.17 -12.48
C PHE A 227 7.46 11.90 -13.95
N PRO A 228 7.37 10.64 -14.39
CA PRO A 228 6.90 10.29 -15.73
C PRO A 228 5.47 10.77 -15.93
N LYS A 229 5.28 11.77 -16.79
CA LYS A 229 3.96 12.36 -17.04
C LYS A 229 3.11 11.39 -17.85
N TRP A 230 1.90 11.15 -17.39
CA TRP A 230 0.85 10.53 -18.16
C TRP A 230 0.02 11.66 -18.80
N GLY A 231 0.14 11.87 -20.10
CA GLY A 231 -0.45 13.07 -20.74
C GLY A 231 0.26 14.34 -20.27
N PHE A 232 -0.52 15.34 -19.82
CA PHE A 232 0.01 16.66 -19.43
C PHE A 232 0.28 16.81 -17.92
N ARG A 233 -0.14 15.84 -17.08
CA ARG A 233 -0.05 15.95 -15.61
C ARG A 233 0.63 14.77 -14.95
N PRO A 234 1.37 15.03 -13.87
CA PRO A 234 1.86 13.99 -12.99
C PRO A 234 0.70 13.50 -12.10
N ILE A 235 0.15 12.32 -12.41
CA ILE A 235 -0.87 11.66 -11.60
C ILE A 235 -0.27 10.37 -11.05
N PRO A 236 -0.17 10.19 -9.72
CA PRO A 236 0.30 8.95 -9.12
C PRO A 236 -0.53 7.74 -9.55
N TYR A 237 0.11 6.61 -9.79
CA TYR A 237 -0.55 5.39 -10.27
C TYR A 237 0.24 4.13 -9.92
N PHE A 238 -0.45 2.99 -9.93
CA PHE A 238 0.14 1.66 -9.86
C PHE A 238 0.03 0.95 -11.22
N VAL A 239 1.10 0.29 -11.63
CA VAL A 239 1.15 -0.54 -12.84
C VAL A 239 1.28 -1.99 -12.43
N PRO A 240 0.23 -2.82 -12.58
CA PRO A 240 0.31 -4.22 -12.21
C PRO A 240 1.23 -5.02 -13.14
N ALA A 241 1.62 -6.22 -12.72
CA ALA A 241 2.28 -7.19 -13.57
C ALA A 241 1.35 -7.57 -14.77
N PRO A 242 1.88 -7.92 -15.94
CA PRO A 242 3.31 -8.07 -16.28
C PRO A 242 4.00 -6.75 -16.64
N HIS A 243 3.32 -5.60 -16.58
CA HIS A 243 3.80 -4.32 -17.10
C HIS A 243 4.66 -3.50 -16.12
N GLY A 244 5.09 -4.09 -15.01
CA GLY A 244 6.02 -3.46 -14.09
C GLY A 244 5.87 -3.84 -12.64
N ASP A 245 4.65 -4.04 -12.14
CA ASP A 245 4.34 -4.31 -10.73
C ASP A 245 4.89 -3.22 -9.79
N ILE A 246 4.76 -1.96 -10.20
CA ILE A 246 5.41 -0.81 -9.58
C ILE A 246 4.39 0.32 -9.37
N GLY A 247 4.31 0.80 -8.14
CA GLY A 247 3.64 2.06 -7.83
C GLY A 247 4.53 3.26 -8.12
N ARG A 248 3.96 4.36 -8.60
CA ARG A 248 4.70 5.60 -8.88
C ARG A 248 4.01 6.80 -8.27
N THR A 249 4.79 7.59 -7.54
CA THR A 249 4.34 8.82 -6.89
C THR A 249 5.47 9.84 -6.87
N PHE A 250 5.23 11.03 -6.34
CA PHE A 250 6.22 12.10 -6.26
C PHE A 250 5.98 12.99 -5.04
N TYR A 251 7.02 13.65 -4.59
CA TYR A 251 6.91 14.69 -3.57
C TYR A 251 6.45 16.01 -4.17
N ALA A 252 5.55 16.72 -3.50
CA ALA A 252 5.11 18.05 -3.89
C ALA A 252 5.41 19.07 -2.79
N GLY A 253 5.89 20.25 -3.21
CA GLY A 253 6.20 21.34 -2.29
C GLY A 253 7.67 21.40 -1.85
N ALA A 254 8.03 22.48 -1.15
CA ALA A 254 9.42 22.78 -0.75
C ALA A 254 9.88 21.94 0.46
N THR A 255 8.95 21.50 1.31
CA THR A 255 9.20 20.68 2.49
C THR A 255 8.22 19.50 2.52
N PRO A 256 8.40 18.51 1.63
CA PRO A 256 7.46 17.43 1.52
C PRO A 256 7.59 16.49 2.73
N VAL A 257 6.48 16.24 3.42
CA VAL A 257 6.42 15.26 4.50
C VAL A 257 6.19 13.85 3.94
N ARG A 258 5.38 13.75 2.88
CA ARG A 258 5.02 12.49 2.23
C ARG A 258 4.86 12.67 0.72
N PRO A 259 5.07 11.61 -0.07
CA PRO A 259 4.73 11.62 -1.49
C PRO A 259 3.22 11.82 -1.72
N GLN A 260 2.88 12.48 -2.80
CA GLN A 260 1.50 12.72 -3.22
C GLN A 260 0.76 11.41 -3.46
N LYS A 261 -0.42 11.26 -2.85
CA LYS A 261 -1.27 10.07 -3.01
C LYS A 261 -0.52 8.73 -2.81
N MET A 262 0.44 8.73 -1.89
CA MET A 262 1.25 7.56 -1.58
C MET A 262 0.38 6.38 -1.10
N PHE A 263 -0.59 6.66 -0.23
CA PHE A 263 -1.47 5.63 0.30
C PHE A 263 -2.48 5.14 -0.74
N PHE A 264 -2.89 6.01 -1.67
CA PHE A 264 -3.68 5.60 -2.83
C PHE A 264 -2.93 4.57 -3.68
N VAL A 265 -1.70 4.86 -4.07
CA VAL A 265 -0.85 3.96 -4.86
C VAL A 265 -0.54 2.67 -4.09
N GLY A 266 -0.23 2.78 -2.80
CA GLY A 266 0.00 1.63 -1.92
C GLY A 266 -1.24 0.74 -1.80
N THR A 267 -2.44 1.33 -1.74
CA THR A 267 -3.70 0.57 -1.69
C THR A 267 -3.98 -0.14 -3.01
N GLN A 268 -3.70 0.48 -4.15
CA GLN A 268 -3.80 -0.22 -5.43
C GLN A 268 -2.86 -1.42 -5.49
N ALA A 269 -1.61 -1.27 -5.03
CA ALA A 269 -0.67 -2.39 -4.92
C ALA A 269 -1.21 -3.49 -3.98
N LEU A 270 -1.75 -3.13 -2.81
CA LEU A 270 -2.38 -4.08 -1.89
C LEU A 270 -3.56 -4.81 -2.53
N LEU A 271 -4.47 -4.12 -3.21
CA LEU A 271 -5.58 -4.75 -3.93
C LEU A 271 -5.08 -5.82 -4.89
N TYR A 272 -4.04 -5.52 -5.68
CA TYR A 272 -3.48 -6.46 -6.63
C TYR A 272 -2.81 -7.65 -5.96
N HIS A 273 -2.02 -7.42 -4.91
CA HIS A 273 -1.23 -8.49 -4.28
C HIS A 273 -2.01 -9.33 -3.29
N THR A 274 -3.03 -8.76 -2.63
CA THR A 274 -3.75 -9.46 -1.56
C THR A 274 -5.10 -10.02 -1.98
N LEU A 275 -5.74 -9.46 -3.02
CA LEU A 275 -7.07 -9.87 -3.46
C LEU A 275 -7.06 -10.46 -4.88
N ILE A 276 -6.49 -9.77 -5.86
CA ILE A 276 -6.53 -10.22 -7.27
C ILE A 276 -5.61 -11.44 -7.49
N GLY A 277 -4.50 -11.52 -6.76
CA GLY A 277 -3.57 -12.65 -6.81
C GLY A 277 -2.79 -12.77 -8.14
N GLU A 278 -1.73 -13.58 -8.14
CA GLU A 278 -0.87 -13.74 -9.33
C GLU A 278 -1.55 -14.48 -10.48
N VAL A 279 -2.47 -15.39 -10.19
CA VAL A 279 -3.13 -16.24 -11.20
C VAL A 279 -4.10 -15.43 -12.08
N ASN A 280 -4.60 -14.33 -11.58
CA ASN A 280 -5.61 -13.51 -12.25
C ASN A 280 -5.06 -12.27 -12.97
N ARG A 281 -3.74 -12.17 -13.10
CA ARG A 281 -3.03 -11.03 -13.68
C ARG A 281 -2.95 -11.05 -15.23
N GLY A 282 -3.96 -11.58 -15.91
CA GLY A 282 -4.02 -11.54 -17.39
C GLY A 282 -4.14 -10.11 -17.95
N ASP A 283 -3.89 -9.95 -19.26
CA ASP A 283 -3.92 -8.65 -19.98
C ASP A 283 -5.26 -7.90 -19.99
N ASP A 284 -6.32 -8.49 -19.45
CA ASP A 284 -7.68 -7.94 -19.44
C ASP A 284 -7.85 -6.85 -18.34
N ARG A 285 -7.08 -5.77 -18.41
CA ARG A 285 -7.23 -4.58 -17.54
C ARG A 285 -8.60 -3.93 -17.66
N ASP A 286 -9.29 -4.11 -18.79
CA ASP A 286 -10.60 -3.52 -19.04
C ASP A 286 -11.72 -4.18 -18.22
N ARG A 287 -11.44 -5.34 -17.59
CA ARG A 287 -12.43 -6.08 -16.77
C ARG A 287 -12.35 -5.80 -15.27
N VAL A 288 -11.37 -5.07 -14.82
CA VAL A 288 -11.27 -4.68 -13.41
C VAL A 288 -12.21 -3.51 -13.20
N CYS A 289 -13.02 -3.56 -12.15
CA CYS A 289 -13.89 -2.46 -11.75
C CYS A 289 -13.04 -1.25 -11.33
N ALA A 290 -12.66 -0.40 -12.27
CA ALA A 290 -11.75 0.72 -12.06
C ALA A 290 -12.21 1.66 -10.94
N TRP A 291 -13.53 1.84 -10.80
CA TRP A 291 -14.12 2.64 -9.72
C TRP A 291 -13.83 2.07 -8.33
N LEU A 292 -13.69 0.74 -8.19
CA LEU A 292 -13.28 0.12 -6.92
C LEU A 292 -11.83 0.41 -6.60
N GLU A 293 -10.93 0.27 -7.56
CA GLU A 293 -9.51 0.57 -7.36
C GLU A 293 -9.29 2.03 -6.95
N VAL A 294 -9.95 2.94 -7.65
CA VAL A 294 -9.88 4.37 -7.34
C VAL A 294 -10.56 4.67 -6.01
N GLY A 295 -11.76 4.13 -5.79
CA GLY A 295 -12.54 4.36 -4.58
C GLY A 295 -11.83 3.86 -3.32
N PHE A 296 -11.38 2.60 -3.29
CA PHE A 296 -10.61 2.06 -2.15
C PHE A 296 -9.30 2.81 -1.95
N GLY A 297 -8.56 3.08 -3.04
CA GLY A 297 -7.32 3.83 -2.99
C GLY A 297 -7.50 5.19 -2.32
N MET A 298 -8.53 5.93 -2.70
CA MET A 298 -8.82 7.25 -2.14
C MET A 298 -9.39 7.19 -0.72
N VAL A 299 -10.26 6.22 -0.41
CA VAL A 299 -10.76 6.02 0.96
C VAL A 299 -9.60 5.73 1.92
N MET A 300 -8.64 4.92 1.51
CA MET A 300 -7.46 4.65 2.31
C MET A 300 -6.50 5.85 2.39
N GLU A 301 -6.35 6.62 1.30
CA GLU A 301 -5.61 7.89 1.32
C GLU A 301 -6.16 8.81 2.41
N PHE A 302 -7.48 9.01 2.47
CA PHE A 302 -8.10 9.83 3.51
C PHE A 302 -8.00 9.21 4.90
N THR A 303 -8.20 7.89 5.01
CA THR A 303 -8.06 7.17 6.28
C THR A 303 -6.69 7.39 6.92
N MET A 304 -5.63 7.44 6.11
CA MET A 304 -4.25 7.59 6.59
C MET A 304 -3.83 9.05 6.84
N HIS A 305 -4.64 10.03 6.45
CA HIS A 305 -4.33 11.46 6.59
C HIS A 305 -5.04 12.19 7.75
N GLY A 306 -5.82 11.50 8.59
CA GLY A 306 -6.50 12.10 9.73
C GLY A 306 -5.55 12.57 10.86
N ASP A 307 -6.05 13.34 11.81
CA ASP A 307 -5.28 13.94 12.93
C ASP A 307 -4.58 12.91 13.82
N ALA A 308 -5.14 11.70 13.91
CA ALA A 308 -4.52 10.57 14.60
C ALA A 308 -3.73 9.65 13.64
N GLY A 309 -3.44 10.10 12.42
CA GLY A 309 -2.95 9.29 11.33
C GLY A 309 -4.07 8.60 10.52
N PHE A 310 -5.35 8.78 10.91
CA PHE A 310 -6.49 8.12 10.28
C PHE A 310 -7.69 9.05 10.23
N ALA A 311 -8.20 9.33 9.03
CA ALA A 311 -9.49 9.95 8.86
C ALA A 311 -10.62 8.92 9.04
N ALA A 312 -11.80 9.36 9.49
CA ALA A 312 -12.96 8.49 9.53
C ALA A 312 -13.37 8.06 8.10
N PRO A 313 -13.87 6.83 7.90
CA PRO A 313 -14.43 6.43 6.62
C PRO A 313 -15.52 7.41 6.17
N GLY A 314 -15.48 7.83 4.92
CA GLY A 314 -16.43 8.79 4.37
C GLY A 314 -16.06 10.27 4.52
N GLU A 315 -14.97 10.61 5.25
CA GLU A 315 -14.45 11.97 5.23
C GLU A 315 -13.91 12.33 3.85
N MET A 316 -14.21 13.55 3.41
CA MET A 316 -13.76 14.12 2.14
C MET A 316 -13.09 15.47 2.32
N ARG A 317 -12.15 15.74 1.41
CA ARG A 317 -11.61 17.10 1.28
C ARG A 317 -12.67 18.03 0.68
N ALA A 318 -12.62 19.33 1.10
CA ALA A 318 -13.57 20.34 0.60
C ALA A 318 -13.60 20.43 -0.94
N GLN A 319 -12.45 20.23 -1.60
CA GLN A 319 -12.38 20.26 -3.07
C GLN A 319 -13.17 19.11 -3.72
N ASP A 320 -13.16 17.92 -3.11
CA ASP A 320 -13.90 16.77 -3.63
C ASP A 320 -15.41 16.98 -3.44
N LEU A 321 -15.84 17.56 -2.32
CA LEU A 321 -17.22 17.97 -2.09
C LEU A 321 -17.69 19.01 -3.12
N GLN A 322 -16.87 20.02 -3.40
CA GLN A 322 -17.16 21.03 -4.43
C GLN A 322 -17.28 20.42 -5.83
N ALA A 323 -16.39 19.49 -6.19
CA ALA A 323 -16.46 18.78 -7.46
C ALA A 323 -17.79 18.00 -7.59
N LEU A 324 -18.23 17.33 -6.53
CA LEU A 324 -19.51 16.61 -6.52
C LEU A 324 -20.73 17.54 -6.56
N GLN A 325 -20.68 18.69 -5.91
CA GLN A 325 -21.74 19.71 -6.02
C GLN A 325 -21.86 20.23 -7.45
N ALA A 326 -20.72 20.42 -8.15
CA ALA A 326 -20.71 20.88 -9.53
C ALA A 326 -21.29 19.86 -10.52
N LEU A 327 -21.33 18.56 -10.17
CA LEU A 327 -21.97 17.52 -10.98
C LEU A 327 -23.49 17.70 -11.15
N GLY A 328 -24.11 18.47 -10.28
CA GLY A 328 -25.55 18.66 -10.31
C GLY A 328 -26.31 17.32 -10.27
N ARG A 329 -27.57 17.34 -10.77
CA ARG A 329 -28.44 16.16 -10.77
C ARG A 329 -28.17 15.17 -11.92
N GLY A 330 -27.16 15.38 -12.76
CA GLY A 330 -26.95 14.62 -14.00
C GLY A 330 -26.09 13.37 -13.89
N TYR A 331 -25.19 13.27 -12.90
CA TYR A 331 -24.31 12.12 -12.76
C TYR A 331 -25.07 10.89 -12.27
N ARG A 332 -24.83 9.73 -12.86
CA ARG A 332 -25.50 8.47 -12.52
C ARG A 332 -24.49 7.43 -12.07
N LEU A 333 -24.84 6.63 -11.06
CA LEU A 333 -24.00 5.51 -10.59
C LEU A 333 -23.79 4.46 -11.69
N THR A 334 -24.79 4.22 -12.55
CA THR A 334 -24.63 3.36 -13.73
C THR A 334 -23.46 3.80 -14.61
N HIS A 335 -23.30 5.11 -14.82
CA HIS A 335 -22.16 5.63 -15.57
C HIS A 335 -20.82 5.32 -14.85
N LEU A 336 -20.77 5.55 -13.53
CA LEU A 336 -19.58 5.29 -12.73
C LEU A 336 -19.10 3.84 -12.82
N LEU A 337 -20.04 2.87 -12.73
CA LEU A 337 -19.70 1.44 -12.72
C LEU A 337 -19.08 0.96 -14.05
N HIS A 338 -19.35 1.66 -15.16
CA HIS A 338 -18.85 1.31 -16.50
C HIS A 338 -17.61 2.10 -16.92
N LEU A 339 -17.12 3.04 -16.09
CA LEU A 339 -15.94 3.83 -16.44
C LEU A 339 -14.69 2.97 -16.52
N PRO A 340 -13.96 2.97 -17.65
CA PRO A 340 -12.67 2.32 -17.74
C PRO A 340 -11.61 3.09 -16.98
N MET A 341 -10.51 2.43 -16.59
CA MET A 341 -9.37 3.11 -15.94
C MET A 341 -8.81 4.20 -16.85
N TYR A 342 -8.49 3.84 -18.10
CA TYR A 342 -8.00 4.78 -19.10
C TYR A 342 -9.17 5.31 -19.94
N GLY A 343 -9.32 6.64 -20.04
CA GLY A 343 -10.45 7.30 -20.70
C GLY A 343 -11.67 7.51 -19.79
N GLY A 344 -11.62 7.04 -18.53
CA GLY A 344 -12.64 7.30 -17.52
C GLY A 344 -12.07 8.01 -16.30
N PHE A 345 -11.08 7.40 -15.65
CA PHE A 345 -10.43 7.96 -14.45
C PHE A 345 -9.13 8.69 -14.76
N TYR A 346 -8.49 8.44 -15.89
CA TYR A 346 -7.30 9.15 -16.36
C TYR A 346 -7.63 9.81 -17.70
N LEU A 347 -8.20 11.01 -17.62
CA LEU A 347 -8.60 11.84 -18.77
C LEU A 347 -7.60 12.99 -18.97
N THR A 348 -7.66 13.59 -20.16
CA THR A 348 -7.01 14.87 -20.44
C THR A 348 -7.78 16.06 -19.84
N ASP A 349 -9.09 15.88 -19.58
CA ASP A 349 -9.93 16.87 -18.89
C ASP A 349 -9.84 16.66 -17.37
N ASP A 350 -9.27 17.64 -16.71
CA ASP A 350 -9.05 17.61 -15.26
C ASP A 350 -10.35 17.65 -14.46
N THR A 351 -11.33 18.39 -14.92
CA THR A 351 -12.61 18.53 -14.23
C THR A 351 -13.35 17.19 -14.28
N ALA A 352 -13.43 16.57 -15.45
CA ALA A 352 -14.07 15.26 -15.60
C ALA A 352 -13.31 14.17 -14.79
N THR A 353 -11.98 14.21 -14.80
CA THR A 353 -11.16 13.31 -13.97
C THR A 353 -11.45 13.49 -12.47
N ALA A 354 -11.43 14.72 -11.96
CA ALA A 354 -11.69 15.01 -10.55
C ALA A 354 -13.11 14.55 -10.14
N ILE A 355 -14.07 14.75 -11.01
CA ILE A 355 -15.46 14.32 -10.84
C ILE A 355 -15.55 12.80 -10.68
N ASN A 356 -14.97 12.03 -11.60
CA ASN A 356 -15.03 10.57 -11.59
C ASN A 356 -14.31 10.00 -10.37
N TRP A 357 -13.16 10.58 -10.01
CA TRP A 357 -12.43 10.19 -8.81
C TRP A 357 -13.23 10.47 -7.54
N SER A 358 -13.82 11.66 -7.42
CA SER A 358 -14.65 12.01 -6.28
C SER A 358 -15.89 11.11 -6.18
N ALA A 359 -16.55 10.84 -7.32
CA ALA A 359 -17.72 9.95 -7.34
C ALA A 359 -17.37 8.53 -6.88
N ALA A 360 -16.29 7.94 -7.39
CA ALA A 360 -15.82 6.61 -6.97
C ALA A 360 -15.47 6.57 -5.49
N THR A 361 -14.74 7.59 -5.02
CA THR A 361 -14.35 7.71 -3.60
C THR A 361 -15.58 7.75 -2.71
N MET A 362 -16.52 8.63 -3.03
CA MET A 362 -17.71 8.84 -2.19
C MET A 362 -18.68 7.69 -2.25
N PHE A 363 -18.77 7.02 -3.38
CA PHE A 363 -19.63 5.84 -3.47
C PHE A 363 -19.09 4.69 -2.62
N VAL A 364 -17.78 4.40 -2.70
CA VAL A 364 -17.14 3.40 -1.84
C VAL A 364 -17.22 3.81 -0.36
N ALA A 365 -16.96 5.09 -0.04
CA ALA A 365 -17.07 5.59 1.33
C ALA A 365 -18.49 5.42 1.89
N TRP A 366 -19.51 5.75 1.10
CA TRP A 366 -20.92 5.58 1.49
C TRP A 366 -21.27 4.11 1.73
N LEU A 367 -20.87 3.20 0.86
CA LEU A 367 -21.11 1.77 1.02
C LEU A 367 -20.43 1.18 2.26
N LEU A 368 -19.32 1.78 2.70
CA LEU A 368 -18.58 1.42 3.91
C LEU A 368 -18.97 2.24 5.16
N GLU A 369 -19.92 3.17 5.04
CA GLU A 369 -20.33 4.07 6.14
C GLU A 369 -20.72 3.27 7.38
N PRO A 370 -20.26 3.66 8.59
CA PRO A 370 -20.61 2.97 9.84
C PRO A 370 -22.11 2.85 10.07
N ASP A 371 -22.87 3.87 9.67
CA ASP A 371 -24.33 3.94 9.84
C ASP A 371 -25.09 3.01 8.88
N ASN A 372 -24.45 2.51 7.83
CA ASN A 372 -25.06 1.50 6.97
C ASN A 372 -25.21 0.17 7.70
N SER A 373 -26.28 -0.58 7.38
CA SER A 373 -26.48 -1.89 7.95
C SER A 373 -25.27 -2.80 7.69
N GLN A 374 -24.93 -3.64 8.64
CA GLN A 374 -23.86 -4.62 8.45
C GLN A 374 -24.13 -5.48 7.20
N LYS A 375 -25.38 -5.83 6.95
CA LYS A 375 -25.80 -6.58 5.75
C LYS A 375 -25.43 -5.87 4.45
N THR A 376 -25.56 -4.54 4.37
CA THR A 376 -25.18 -3.74 3.17
C THR A 376 -23.67 -3.81 2.97
N LYS A 377 -22.89 -3.62 4.03
CA LYS A 377 -21.42 -3.69 3.99
C LYS A 377 -20.94 -5.08 3.58
N ASP A 378 -21.50 -6.13 4.17
CA ASP A 378 -21.12 -7.52 3.85
C ASP A 378 -21.41 -7.87 2.39
N ARG A 379 -22.58 -7.45 1.87
CA ARG A 379 -22.93 -7.63 0.45
C ARG A 379 -21.98 -6.88 -0.47
N PHE A 380 -21.63 -5.64 -0.13
CA PHE A 380 -20.69 -4.87 -0.91
C PHE A 380 -19.29 -5.52 -0.90
N LEU A 381 -18.77 -5.92 0.27
CA LEU A 381 -17.48 -6.57 0.36
C LEU A 381 -17.45 -7.95 -0.32
N MET A 382 -18.57 -8.68 -0.29
CA MET A 382 -18.73 -9.91 -1.07
C MET A 382 -18.64 -9.61 -2.58
N PHE A 383 -19.34 -8.57 -3.07
CA PHE A 383 -19.23 -8.13 -4.44
C PHE A 383 -17.79 -7.77 -4.83
N VAL A 384 -17.09 -7.00 -3.98
CA VAL A 384 -15.68 -6.62 -4.21
C VAL A 384 -14.80 -7.87 -4.35
N ARG A 385 -14.98 -8.86 -3.50
CA ARG A 385 -14.24 -10.13 -3.55
C ARG A 385 -14.51 -10.89 -4.85
N GLU A 386 -15.77 -10.98 -5.28
CA GLU A 386 -16.15 -11.67 -6.51
C GLU A 386 -15.67 -10.91 -7.76
N ALA A 387 -15.84 -9.57 -7.79
CA ALA A 387 -15.50 -8.75 -8.94
C ALA A 387 -13.98 -8.66 -9.16
N LEU A 388 -13.21 -8.43 -8.10
CA LEU A 388 -11.76 -8.28 -8.20
C LEU A 388 -11.00 -9.61 -8.05
N GLY A 389 -11.41 -10.47 -7.12
CA GLY A 389 -10.73 -11.73 -6.83
C GLY A 389 -11.08 -12.86 -7.80
N GLU A 390 -12.36 -13.03 -8.11
CA GLU A 390 -12.85 -14.13 -8.93
C GLU A 390 -13.12 -13.73 -10.40
N ARG A 391 -13.12 -12.44 -10.71
CA ARG A 391 -13.36 -11.86 -12.06
C ARG A 391 -14.65 -12.36 -12.72
N LYS A 392 -15.72 -12.49 -11.96
CA LYS A 392 -17.00 -12.99 -12.44
C LYS A 392 -17.93 -11.83 -12.81
N GLY A 393 -18.18 -11.69 -14.10
CA GLY A 393 -19.34 -10.95 -14.64
C GLY A 393 -19.11 -9.49 -15.01
N ASP A 394 -20.10 -8.89 -15.68
CA ASP A 394 -20.25 -7.46 -15.92
C ASP A 394 -20.44 -6.74 -14.58
N SER A 395 -19.78 -5.60 -14.42
CA SER A 395 -19.73 -4.85 -13.19
C SER A 395 -21.10 -4.48 -12.63
N SER A 396 -22.04 -3.99 -13.44
CA SER A 396 -23.35 -3.53 -12.96
C SER A 396 -24.28 -4.68 -12.62
N SER A 397 -24.41 -5.70 -13.47
CA SER A 397 -25.29 -6.83 -13.18
C SER A 397 -24.80 -7.69 -12.01
N ALA A 398 -23.47 -7.84 -11.86
CA ALA A 398 -22.89 -8.51 -10.70
C ALA A 398 -23.10 -7.69 -9.42
N PHE A 399 -22.98 -6.37 -9.50
CA PHE A 399 -23.25 -5.47 -8.39
C PHE A 399 -24.73 -5.54 -7.95
N ASP A 400 -25.68 -5.41 -8.89
CA ASP A 400 -27.12 -5.51 -8.61
C ASP A 400 -27.48 -6.82 -7.93
N LYS A 401 -26.93 -7.93 -8.44
CA LYS A 401 -27.15 -9.28 -7.88
C LYS A 401 -26.61 -9.37 -6.46
N ALA A 402 -25.42 -8.89 -6.20
CA ALA A 402 -24.79 -8.95 -4.87
C ALA A 402 -25.52 -8.04 -3.88
N MET A 403 -25.83 -6.81 -4.28
CA MET A 403 -26.51 -5.82 -3.43
C MET A 403 -27.98 -6.18 -3.20
N GLY A 404 -28.61 -6.89 -4.16
CA GLY A 404 -30.04 -7.23 -4.13
C GLY A 404 -30.95 -6.03 -4.40
N VAL A 405 -30.40 -4.98 -5.01
CA VAL A 405 -31.08 -3.79 -5.50
C VAL A 405 -30.40 -3.34 -6.78
N LYS A 406 -31.11 -2.67 -7.67
CA LYS A 406 -30.52 -2.10 -8.87
C LYS A 406 -29.70 -0.86 -8.53
N VAL A 407 -28.60 -0.67 -9.23
CA VAL A 407 -27.70 0.48 -8.98
C VAL A 407 -28.41 1.82 -9.16
N GLU A 408 -29.39 1.91 -10.08
CA GLU A 408 -30.20 3.12 -10.28
C GLU A 408 -31.02 3.50 -9.04
N GLU A 409 -31.45 2.52 -8.26
CA GLU A 409 -32.21 2.73 -7.02
C GLU A 409 -31.35 3.33 -5.91
N LEU A 410 -30.01 3.25 -6.05
CA LEU A 410 -29.05 3.81 -5.09
C LEU A 410 -28.70 5.28 -5.39
N ASP A 411 -29.03 5.81 -6.55
CA ASP A 411 -28.71 7.19 -6.94
C ASP A 411 -29.24 8.22 -5.91
N GLU A 412 -30.52 8.12 -5.55
CA GLU A 412 -31.14 9.08 -4.62
C GLU A 412 -30.65 8.93 -3.16
N PRO A 413 -30.58 7.72 -2.58
CA PRO A 413 -30.00 7.55 -1.23
C PRO A 413 -28.55 8.04 -1.14
N TRP A 414 -27.73 7.78 -2.16
CA TRP A 414 -26.35 8.24 -2.22
C TRP A 414 -26.25 9.76 -2.29
N ARG A 415 -27.08 10.42 -3.14
CA ARG A 415 -27.17 11.90 -3.26
C ARG A 415 -27.61 12.54 -1.95
N ALA A 416 -28.60 11.97 -1.28
CA ALA A 416 -29.06 12.47 0.02
C ALA A 416 -27.95 12.41 1.08
N TRP A 417 -27.17 11.32 1.09
CA TRP A 417 -26.00 11.20 1.96
C TRP A 417 -24.93 12.24 1.62
N LEU A 418 -24.63 12.45 0.33
CA LEU A 418 -23.67 13.47 -0.11
C LEU A 418 -24.10 14.87 0.31
N ALA A 419 -25.39 15.22 0.14
CA ALA A 419 -25.93 16.52 0.56
C ALA A 419 -25.73 16.71 2.07
N LYS A 420 -26.08 15.70 2.89
CA LYS A 420 -25.85 15.71 4.33
C LYS A 420 -24.38 15.92 4.69
N LYS A 421 -23.44 15.22 4.01
CA LYS A 421 -21.99 15.39 4.23
C LYS A 421 -21.47 16.76 3.79
N ALA A 422 -22.08 17.38 2.78
CA ALA A 422 -21.75 18.73 2.31
C ALA A 422 -22.38 19.84 3.19
N GLY A 423 -23.21 19.50 4.17
CA GLY A 423 -23.85 20.47 5.04
C GLY A 423 -25.09 21.16 4.45
N TYR A 424 -25.76 20.47 3.50
CA TYR A 424 -27.03 20.92 2.88
C TYR A 424 -28.23 20.14 3.41
#